data_d42f74c10942d5bf162c2a5b73da0827
#
_entry.id   d42f74c10942d5bf162c2a5b73da0827
#
_cell.length_a   1.000
_cell.length_b   1.000
_cell.length_c   1.000
_cell.angle_alpha   90.00
_cell.angle_beta   90.00
_cell.angle_gamma   90.00
#
_symmetry.space_group_name_H-M   'P 1'
#
loop_
_entity.id
_entity.type
_entity.pdbx_description
1 polymer ?
#
loop_
_entity_poly.entity_id
_entity_poly.type
_entity_poly.pdbx_seq_one_letter_code
_entity_poly.pdbx_strand_id
1 'polypeptide(L)'
;MNVIYIFNILIGLGLLFFQRKDVNATICWLLIFAFVPVLGPLFFALFESGFLLYLLSKQYRGSSVRQELTQELTQKYQKAVAPLSIRGMVQQAKVPYTADNQVDLLIDGEEKFSRLFEDLKTATKSINVLYFIFDPTEEIGRKLINLLAEKAKQGVKVRLLYDRFGRMRVRRKDFLALIKAGGQVEVFLPSVLRSLLFVNYRLHRKLVVIDGKVAYTGGINVADEYLGKNPKRTPWRDTSVRIRGSAVAHLQVQFMADWLFVCEQNKHRHDTAQEEAELRKQVLLPDEDAGSMGVQVLSCGPDTELPYIRDTYLKLISEAKEYLFIQTPYLIPGDTLLDMLRIADNSGVDVRILIPGIPDKKFVYYATLANANPLLRNGVRIYTHKGFVHAKTLVADDKVSAVGTANFDNRSFRINYELATVVHDEEFAKACRDTFLKDLEDATELLPDREKGIGFFSRIREGFWRLVGPLL
;
A
#
# COMPACT_ATOMS: atom_id res chain seq x y z
N MET A 1 1.70 -24.41 36.24
CA MET A 1 0.57 -24.39 35.26
C MET A 1 -0.51 -23.38 35.64
N ASN A 2 -1.01 -23.37 36.85
CA ASN A 2 -2.08 -22.46 37.27
C ASN A 2 -1.76 -20.97 37.18
N VAL A 3 -0.51 -20.53 37.44
CA VAL A 3 -0.10 -19.12 37.38
C VAL A 3 -0.14 -18.58 35.95
N ILE A 4 0.26 -19.40 34.98
CA ILE A 4 0.26 -19.00 33.55
C ILE A 4 -1.19 -18.83 33.07
N TYR A 5 -2.10 -19.72 33.45
CA TYR A 5 -3.51 -19.57 33.07
C TYR A 5 -4.18 -18.37 33.74
N ILE A 6 -3.87 -18.11 35.04
CA ILE A 6 -4.37 -16.88 35.71
C ILE A 6 -3.87 -15.64 34.98
N PHE A 7 -2.60 -15.58 34.59
CA PHE A 7 -2.03 -14.47 33.85
C PHE A 7 -2.72 -14.30 32.49
N ASN A 8 -2.95 -15.38 31.74
CA ASN A 8 -3.69 -15.34 30.47
C ASN A 8 -5.12 -14.86 30.64
N ILE A 9 -5.81 -15.26 31.72
CA ILE A 9 -7.17 -14.77 32.04
C ILE A 9 -7.13 -13.27 32.29
N LEU A 10 -6.17 -12.78 33.06
CA LEU A 10 -6.04 -11.33 33.35
C LEU A 10 -5.75 -10.52 32.09
N ILE A 11 -4.86 -11.03 31.21
CA ILE A 11 -4.62 -10.40 29.88
C ILE A 11 -5.90 -10.45 29.04
N GLY A 12 -6.60 -11.58 29.02
CA GLY A 12 -7.86 -11.73 28.29
C GLY A 12 -8.94 -10.76 28.77
N LEU A 13 -9.09 -10.60 30.09
CA LEU A 13 -9.99 -9.60 30.67
C LEU A 13 -9.55 -8.17 30.31
N GLY A 14 -8.24 -7.88 30.35
CA GLY A 14 -7.71 -6.60 29.88
C GLY A 14 -8.06 -6.32 28.42
N LEU A 15 -7.98 -7.32 27.54
CA LEU A 15 -8.39 -7.21 26.15
C LEU A 15 -9.88 -6.88 26.00
N LEU A 16 -10.72 -7.61 26.73
CA LEU A 16 -12.17 -7.44 26.67
C LEU A 16 -12.62 -6.06 27.15
N PHE A 17 -12.03 -5.54 28.23
CA PHE A 17 -12.53 -4.33 28.88
C PHE A 17 -11.81 -3.04 28.46
N PHE A 18 -10.53 -3.11 28.09
CA PHE A 18 -9.72 -1.91 27.83
C PHE A 18 -9.33 -1.69 26.37
N GLN A 19 -9.43 -2.70 25.50
CA GLN A 19 -9.17 -2.53 24.09
C GLN A 19 -10.45 -2.56 23.27
N ARG A 20 -10.77 -1.47 22.60
CA ARG A 20 -11.87 -1.40 21.60
C ARG A 20 -11.43 -2.06 20.30
N LYS A 21 -11.32 -3.38 20.29
CA LYS A 21 -10.98 -4.18 19.10
C LYS A 21 -12.21 -4.80 18.47
N ASP A 22 -12.03 -5.24 17.23
CA ASP A 22 -12.97 -6.11 16.56
C ASP A 22 -13.24 -7.37 17.43
N VAL A 23 -14.51 -7.73 17.58
CA VAL A 23 -14.95 -8.85 18.44
C VAL A 23 -14.33 -10.17 17.95
N ASN A 24 -14.27 -10.38 16.63
CA ASN A 24 -13.71 -11.59 16.05
C ASN A 24 -12.21 -11.73 16.34
N ALA A 25 -11.46 -10.62 16.20
CA ALA A 25 -10.03 -10.59 16.56
C ALA A 25 -9.83 -10.89 18.06
N THR A 26 -10.68 -10.34 18.92
CA THR A 26 -10.64 -10.60 20.37
C THR A 26 -10.88 -12.08 20.69
N ILE A 27 -11.90 -12.69 20.09
CA ILE A 27 -12.19 -14.12 20.24
C ILE A 27 -11.01 -14.97 19.76
N CYS A 28 -10.42 -14.67 18.60
CA CYS A 28 -9.24 -15.38 18.10
C CYS A 28 -8.08 -15.34 19.11
N TRP A 29 -7.81 -14.19 19.71
CA TRP A 29 -6.75 -14.07 20.70
C TRP A 29 -7.05 -14.83 21.99
N LEU A 30 -8.29 -14.83 22.46
CA LEU A 30 -8.71 -15.62 23.63
C LEU A 30 -8.52 -17.13 23.38
N LEU A 31 -8.86 -17.62 22.18
CA LEU A 31 -8.60 -19.00 21.79
C LEU A 31 -7.09 -19.29 21.74
N ILE A 32 -6.28 -18.38 21.15
CA ILE A 32 -4.82 -18.54 21.13
C ILE A 32 -4.26 -18.61 22.56
N PHE A 33 -4.73 -17.79 23.50
CA PHE A 33 -4.30 -17.86 24.91
C PHE A 33 -4.71 -19.16 25.60
N ALA A 34 -5.86 -19.72 25.25
CA ALA A 34 -6.33 -20.99 25.82
C ALA A 34 -5.51 -22.18 25.30
N PHE A 35 -5.23 -22.23 23.99
CA PHE A 35 -4.55 -23.37 23.37
C PHE A 35 -3.02 -23.24 23.34
N VAL A 36 -2.47 -22.02 23.41
CA VAL A 36 -1.03 -21.74 23.36
C VAL A 36 -0.63 -20.82 24.53
N PRO A 37 -0.75 -21.29 25.77
CA PRO A 37 -0.75 -20.44 26.97
C PRO A 37 0.56 -19.71 27.26
N VAL A 38 1.70 -20.15 26.73
CA VAL A 38 3.01 -19.50 26.94
C VAL A 38 3.34 -18.55 25.80
N LEU A 39 3.18 -19.01 24.55
CA LEU A 39 3.53 -18.24 23.37
C LEU A 39 2.41 -17.27 22.94
N GLY A 40 1.16 -17.56 23.28
CA GLY A 40 0.02 -16.73 22.93
C GLY A 40 0.15 -15.28 23.40
N PRO A 41 0.39 -15.01 24.70
CA PRO A 41 0.64 -13.65 25.21
C PRO A 41 1.84 -12.97 24.58
N LEU A 42 2.92 -13.72 24.29
CA LEU A 42 4.08 -13.19 23.59
C LEU A 42 3.74 -12.78 22.16
N PHE A 43 3.03 -13.61 21.41
CA PHE A 43 2.55 -13.27 20.08
C PHE A 43 1.60 -12.08 20.11
N PHE A 44 0.70 -12.02 21.07
CA PHE A 44 -0.18 -10.87 21.25
C PHE A 44 0.64 -9.58 21.48
N ALA A 45 1.62 -9.63 22.37
CA ALA A 45 2.49 -8.48 22.62
C ALA A 45 3.25 -8.02 21.37
N LEU A 46 3.69 -8.95 20.53
CA LEU A 46 4.44 -8.66 19.30
C LEU A 46 3.55 -8.20 18.13
N PHE A 47 2.37 -8.77 17.99
CA PHE A 47 1.55 -8.58 16.79
C PHE A 47 0.38 -7.63 16.99
N GLU A 48 -0.13 -7.51 18.24
CA GLU A 48 -1.39 -6.81 18.49
C GLU A 48 -1.33 -5.80 19.63
N SER A 49 -0.22 -5.72 20.40
CA SER A 49 -0.18 -4.78 21.50
C SER A 49 -0.19 -3.34 20.97
N GLY A 50 -1.24 -2.58 21.30
CA GLY A 50 -1.32 -1.15 21.00
C GLY A 50 -0.15 -0.34 21.58
N PHE A 51 0.59 -0.90 22.53
CA PHE A 51 1.77 -0.29 23.12
C PHE A 51 2.93 -0.16 22.11
N LEU A 52 3.25 -1.23 21.36
CA LEU A 52 4.28 -1.17 20.31
C LEU A 52 3.86 -0.21 19.19
N LEU A 53 2.59 -0.23 18.81
CA LEU A 53 2.04 0.72 17.86
C LEU A 53 2.19 2.15 18.35
N TYR A 54 1.85 2.41 19.60
CA TYR A 54 1.99 3.73 20.23
C TYR A 54 3.46 4.21 20.22
N LEU A 55 4.41 3.34 20.58
CA LEU A 55 5.83 3.69 20.55
C LEU A 55 6.31 4.02 19.12
N LEU A 56 5.92 3.22 18.14
CA LEU A 56 6.28 3.46 16.75
C LEU A 56 5.63 4.74 16.21
N SER A 57 4.33 4.92 16.44
CA SER A 57 3.60 6.09 15.98
C SER A 57 4.10 7.39 16.64
N LYS A 58 4.49 7.32 17.91
CA LYS A 58 5.08 8.48 18.63
C LYS A 58 6.41 8.89 18.00
N GLN A 59 7.27 7.93 17.67
CA GLN A 59 8.53 8.22 16.99
C GLN A 59 8.31 8.79 15.58
N TYR A 60 7.34 8.24 14.85
CA TYR A 60 7.06 8.65 13.48
C TYR A 60 6.29 9.99 13.41
N ARG A 61 5.30 10.19 14.30
CA ARG A 61 4.55 11.45 14.41
C ARG A 61 5.37 12.62 14.96
N GLY A 62 6.50 12.32 15.60
CA GLY A 62 7.42 13.33 16.13
C GLY A 62 8.12 14.17 15.06
N SER A 63 7.98 13.84 13.77
CA SER A 63 8.37 14.75 12.72
C SER A 63 7.29 15.84 12.56
N SER A 64 7.43 16.90 13.36
CA SER A 64 6.70 18.18 13.18
C SER A 64 6.73 18.67 11.74
N VAL A 65 7.78 18.33 11.02
CA VAL A 65 8.08 18.63 9.63
C VAL A 65 7.00 18.14 8.66
N ARG A 66 6.51 16.89 8.80
CA ARG A 66 5.47 16.38 7.91
C ARG A 66 4.16 17.17 8.07
N GLN A 67 3.76 17.43 9.33
CA GLN A 67 2.52 18.17 9.62
C GLN A 67 2.62 19.61 9.11
N GLU A 68 3.75 20.26 9.35
CA GLU A 68 4.03 21.61 8.89
C GLU A 68 3.99 21.71 7.36
N LEU A 69 4.75 20.88 6.64
CA LEU A 69 4.78 20.88 5.17
C LEU A 69 3.42 20.50 4.57
N THR A 70 2.70 19.54 5.15
CA THR A 70 1.34 19.22 4.69
C THR A 70 0.41 20.43 4.87
N GLN A 71 0.55 21.18 5.94
CA GLN A 71 -0.23 22.38 6.18
C GLN A 71 0.13 23.51 5.19
N GLU A 72 1.42 23.73 4.94
CA GLU A 72 1.88 24.69 3.93
C GLU A 72 1.34 24.35 2.53
N LEU A 73 1.45 23.07 2.12
CA LEU A 73 0.92 22.62 0.84
C LEU A 73 -0.61 22.76 0.79
N THR A 74 -1.33 22.46 1.89
CA THR A 74 -2.78 22.63 1.96
C THR A 74 -3.17 24.08 1.75
N GLN A 75 -2.44 25.03 2.34
CA GLN A 75 -2.68 26.46 2.15
C GLN A 75 -2.35 26.89 0.71
N LYS A 76 -1.23 26.42 0.15
CA LYS A 76 -0.82 26.73 -1.20
C LYS A 76 -1.84 26.28 -2.26
N TYR A 77 -2.42 25.08 -2.09
CA TYR A 77 -3.37 24.50 -3.04
C TYR A 77 -4.85 24.72 -2.68
N GLN A 78 -5.16 25.59 -1.71
CA GLN A 78 -6.55 25.93 -1.33
C GLN A 78 -7.44 26.41 -2.50
N LYS A 79 -6.84 26.87 -3.61
CA LYS A 79 -7.56 27.31 -4.80
C LYS A 79 -8.18 26.16 -5.60
N ALA A 80 -7.64 24.95 -5.47
CA ALA A 80 -8.20 23.78 -6.14
C ALA A 80 -9.47 23.34 -5.42
N VAL A 81 -10.60 23.43 -6.11
CA VAL A 81 -11.90 23.05 -5.54
C VAL A 81 -12.11 21.54 -5.72
N ALA A 82 -11.94 20.79 -4.63
CA ALA A 82 -12.24 19.37 -4.63
C ALA A 82 -13.72 19.11 -4.97
N PRO A 83 -14.04 18.02 -5.68
CA PRO A 83 -15.42 17.55 -5.85
C PRO A 83 -16.18 17.55 -4.53
N LEU A 84 -17.47 17.94 -4.54
CA LEU A 84 -18.27 18.10 -3.32
C LEU A 84 -18.26 16.82 -2.46
N SER A 85 -18.32 15.69 -3.11
CA SER A 85 -18.36 14.35 -2.51
C SER A 85 -17.16 14.04 -1.60
N ILE A 86 -15.97 14.54 -1.92
CA ILE A 86 -14.73 14.26 -1.18
C ILE A 86 -14.22 15.45 -0.37
N ARG A 87 -14.87 16.63 -0.47
CA ARG A 87 -14.39 17.87 0.13
C ARG A 87 -14.20 17.76 1.65
N GLY A 88 -15.12 17.13 2.37
CA GLY A 88 -15.00 16.87 3.78
C GLY A 88 -13.82 15.96 4.13
N MET A 89 -13.57 14.94 3.33
CA MET A 89 -12.43 14.02 3.51
C MET A 89 -11.10 14.71 3.26
N VAL A 90 -11.02 15.55 2.22
CA VAL A 90 -9.83 16.38 1.94
C VAL A 90 -9.47 17.23 3.15
N GLN A 91 -10.48 17.87 3.78
CA GLN A 91 -10.27 18.72 4.95
C GLN A 91 -9.85 17.91 6.18
N GLN A 92 -10.51 16.78 6.45
CA GLN A 92 -10.22 15.93 7.62
C GLN A 92 -8.87 15.22 7.49
N ALA A 93 -8.57 14.65 6.32
CA ALA A 93 -7.29 13.99 6.07
C ALA A 93 -6.12 14.97 5.98
N LYS A 94 -6.39 16.28 5.94
CA LYS A 94 -5.40 17.34 5.70
C LYS A 94 -4.54 17.03 4.45
N VAL A 95 -5.15 16.40 3.45
CA VAL A 95 -4.52 16.06 2.19
C VAL A 95 -5.13 16.96 1.12
N PRO A 96 -4.36 17.88 0.54
CA PRO A 96 -4.88 18.77 -0.48
C PRO A 96 -5.29 18.01 -1.75
N TYR A 97 -6.33 18.51 -2.37
CA TYR A 97 -6.70 18.16 -3.74
C TYR A 97 -5.98 19.14 -4.68
N THR A 98 -5.32 18.61 -5.70
CA THR A 98 -4.64 19.39 -6.74
C THR A 98 -5.29 19.10 -8.09
N ALA A 99 -5.36 20.10 -8.98
CA ALA A 99 -6.11 20.02 -10.24
C ALA A 99 -5.27 20.42 -11.49
N ASP A 100 -3.97 20.34 -11.36
CA ASP A 100 -2.97 20.75 -12.37
C ASP A 100 -2.05 19.57 -12.76
N ASN A 101 -2.58 18.34 -12.69
CA ASN A 101 -1.75 17.16 -12.85
C ASN A 101 -1.95 16.48 -14.21
N GLN A 102 -0.92 15.78 -14.64
CA GLN A 102 -0.96 14.72 -15.64
C GLN A 102 -0.66 13.40 -14.95
N VAL A 103 -1.51 12.40 -15.19
CA VAL A 103 -1.33 11.04 -14.67
C VAL A 103 -1.35 10.05 -15.82
N ASP A 104 -0.25 9.32 -16.00
CA ASP A 104 -0.14 8.26 -16.99
C ASP A 104 -0.37 6.91 -16.29
N LEU A 105 -1.28 6.08 -16.80
CA LEU A 105 -1.51 4.72 -16.34
C LEU A 105 -0.44 3.81 -16.93
N LEU A 106 0.23 3.03 -16.11
CA LEU A 106 1.32 2.12 -16.52
C LEU A 106 0.92 0.69 -16.20
N ILE A 107 0.82 -0.13 -17.25
CA ILE A 107 0.40 -1.50 -17.16
C ILE A 107 1.64 -2.40 -17.10
N ASP A 108 1.71 -3.22 -16.04
CA ASP A 108 2.77 -4.18 -15.79
C ASP A 108 4.19 -3.62 -15.64
N GLY A 109 5.13 -4.49 -15.31
CA GLY A 109 6.50 -4.09 -14.99
C GLY A 109 7.27 -3.56 -16.20
N GLU A 110 7.04 -4.11 -17.39
CA GLU A 110 7.80 -3.72 -18.59
C GLU A 110 7.56 -2.25 -18.94
N GLU A 111 6.30 -1.83 -19.05
CA GLU A 111 5.95 -0.44 -19.34
C GLU A 111 6.44 0.50 -18.23
N LYS A 112 6.16 0.14 -16.98
CA LYS A 112 6.58 0.95 -15.81
C LYS A 112 8.10 1.15 -15.77
N PHE A 113 8.90 0.10 -15.93
CA PHE A 113 10.35 0.23 -15.85
C PHE A 113 10.95 0.91 -17.08
N SER A 114 10.40 0.68 -18.28
CA SER A 114 10.80 1.41 -19.48
C SER A 114 10.67 2.90 -19.26
N ARG A 115 9.48 3.35 -18.84
CA ARG A 115 9.20 4.78 -18.61
C ARG A 115 10.02 5.36 -17.46
N LEU A 116 10.18 4.61 -16.37
CA LEU A 116 10.99 5.00 -15.22
C LEU A 116 12.46 5.21 -15.62
N PHE A 117 13.05 4.31 -16.40
CA PHE A 117 14.44 4.46 -16.84
C PHE A 117 14.63 5.68 -17.74
N GLU A 118 13.67 6.01 -18.60
CA GLU A 118 13.70 7.25 -19.39
C GLU A 118 13.75 8.47 -18.49
N ASP A 119 12.83 8.61 -17.55
CA ASP A 119 12.78 9.76 -16.64
C ASP A 119 14.01 9.82 -15.72
N LEU A 120 14.52 8.69 -15.23
CA LEU A 120 15.73 8.67 -14.40
C LEU A 120 16.98 9.19 -15.17
N LYS A 121 17.08 8.94 -16.46
CA LYS A 121 18.18 9.46 -17.29
C LYS A 121 18.17 10.99 -17.37
N THR A 122 16.99 11.62 -17.28
CA THR A 122 16.85 13.09 -17.35
C THR A 122 17.09 13.79 -16.02
N ALA A 123 17.13 13.04 -14.90
CA ALA A 123 17.32 13.59 -13.57
C ALA A 123 18.58 14.44 -13.43
N THR A 124 18.46 15.63 -12.82
CA THR A 124 19.56 16.60 -12.67
C THR A 124 19.80 17.04 -11.23
N LYS A 125 18.82 16.88 -10.32
CA LYS A 125 18.90 17.38 -8.94
C LYS A 125 18.82 16.25 -7.91
N SER A 126 17.77 15.44 -7.96
CA SER A 126 17.52 14.42 -6.94
C SER A 126 16.71 13.24 -7.47
N ILE A 127 16.99 12.04 -6.92
CA ILE A 127 16.22 10.83 -7.13
C ILE A 127 15.97 10.23 -5.75
N ASN A 128 14.71 10.17 -5.34
CA ASN A 128 14.27 9.59 -4.08
C ASN A 128 13.48 8.31 -4.36
N VAL A 129 13.97 7.17 -3.87
CA VAL A 129 13.46 5.83 -4.18
C VAL A 129 13.04 5.12 -2.90
N LEU A 130 11.82 4.62 -2.85
CA LEU A 130 11.29 3.83 -1.75
C LEU A 130 10.56 2.61 -2.28
N TYR A 131 10.94 1.41 -1.81
CA TYR A 131 10.25 0.17 -2.16
C TYR A 131 10.15 -0.79 -0.97
N PHE A 132 9.04 -1.52 -0.92
CA PHE A 132 8.92 -2.66 -0.01
C PHE A 132 9.86 -3.79 -0.42
N ILE A 133 9.78 -4.24 -1.69
CA ILE A 133 10.72 -5.20 -2.27
C ILE A 133 11.64 -4.46 -3.23
N PHE A 134 12.94 -4.52 -2.94
CA PHE A 134 13.99 -4.11 -3.85
C PHE A 134 15.08 -5.17 -3.86
N ASP A 135 15.22 -5.91 -4.96
CA ASP A 135 16.23 -6.96 -5.09
C ASP A 135 17.35 -6.55 -6.05
N PRO A 136 18.47 -6.01 -5.55
CA PRO A 136 19.60 -5.57 -6.38
C PRO A 136 20.39 -6.73 -7.01
N THR A 137 20.09 -7.97 -6.63
CA THR A 137 20.76 -9.17 -7.16
C THR A 137 20.07 -9.72 -8.40
N GLU A 138 18.84 -9.37 -8.65
CA GLU A 138 18.07 -9.73 -9.84
C GLU A 138 18.33 -8.72 -10.99
N GLU A 139 17.94 -9.08 -12.21
CA GLU A 139 18.31 -8.30 -13.40
C GLU A 139 17.79 -6.88 -13.37
N ILE A 140 16.48 -6.70 -13.08
CA ILE A 140 15.86 -5.36 -13.06
C ILE A 140 16.44 -4.49 -11.94
N GLY A 141 16.69 -5.09 -10.76
CA GLY A 141 17.29 -4.38 -9.64
C GLY A 141 18.71 -3.94 -9.92
N ARG A 142 19.53 -4.80 -10.56
CA ARG A 142 20.89 -4.44 -11.01
C ARG A 142 20.88 -3.30 -12.02
N LYS A 143 19.99 -3.36 -13.02
CA LYS A 143 19.85 -2.28 -14.01
C LYS A 143 19.52 -0.96 -13.34
N LEU A 144 18.58 -0.99 -12.39
CA LEU A 144 18.19 0.22 -11.65
C LEU A 144 19.33 0.75 -10.78
N ILE A 145 20.01 -0.09 -10.00
CA ILE A 145 21.15 0.32 -9.16
C ILE A 145 22.29 0.91 -10.00
N ASN A 146 22.59 0.35 -11.17
CA ASN A 146 23.64 0.86 -12.04
C ASN A 146 23.29 2.27 -12.55
N LEU A 147 22.06 2.50 -12.99
CA LEU A 147 21.62 3.82 -13.42
C LEU A 147 21.61 4.83 -12.26
N LEU A 148 21.13 4.44 -11.09
CA LEU A 148 21.19 5.29 -9.89
C LEU A 148 22.62 5.65 -9.48
N ALA A 149 23.55 4.70 -9.58
CA ALA A 149 24.98 4.94 -9.31
C ALA A 149 25.62 5.87 -10.36
N GLU A 150 25.25 5.73 -11.63
CA GLU A 150 25.66 6.66 -12.69
C GLU A 150 25.20 8.09 -12.39
N LYS A 151 23.94 8.27 -12.03
CA LYS A 151 23.36 9.56 -11.66
C LYS A 151 24.02 10.16 -10.42
N ALA A 152 24.30 9.35 -9.41
CA ALA A 152 25.03 9.80 -8.22
C ALA A 152 26.44 10.30 -8.56
N LYS A 153 27.17 9.62 -9.46
CA LYS A 153 28.48 10.09 -9.95
C LYS A 153 28.39 11.42 -10.72
N GLN A 154 27.24 11.70 -11.36
CA GLN A 154 26.98 12.97 -12.04
C GLN A 154 26.60 14.10 -11.06
N GLY A 155 26.58 13.84 -9.75
CA GLY A 155 26.23 14.83 -8.73
C GLY A 155 24.74 14.88 -8.36
N VAL A 156 23.91 14.02 -8.93
CA VAL A 156 22.48 13.90 -8.53
C VAL A 156 22.40 13.31 -7.14
N LYS A 157 21.60 13.90 -6.27
CA LYS A 157 21.35 13.38 -4.90
C LYS A 157 20.44 12.17 -4.96
N VAL A 158 20.99 10.98 -4.77
CA VAL A 158 20.24 9.71 -4.82
C VAL A 158 20.04 9.16 -3.42
N ARG A 159 18.77 8.96 -3.02
CA ARG A 159 18.35 8.33 -1.77
C ARG A 159 17.51 7.09 -2.05
N LEU A 160 17.85 5.96 -1.45
CA LEU A 160 17.14 4.70 -1.59
C LEU A 160 16.76 4.16 -0.22
N LEU A 161 15.48 3.95 0.01
CA LEU A 161 14.91 3.33 1.21
C LEU A 161 14.18 2.04 0.85
N TYR A 162 14.46 0.94 1.57
CA TYR A 162 13.76 -0.33 1.36
C TYR A 162 13.37 -0.99 2.68
N ASP A 163 12.37 -1.89 2.65
CA ASP A 163 12.00 -2.69 3.83
C ASP A 163 12.80 -4.01 3.85
N ARG A 164 13.38 -4.34 5.00
CA ARG A 164 14.15 -5.59 5.19
C ARG A 164 13.34 -6.84 4.89
N PHE A 165 12.06 -6.86 5.25
CA PHE A 165 11.21 -8.05 5.10
C PHE A 165 10.73 -8.28 3.66
N GLY A 166 10.82 -7.27 2.81
CA GLY A 166 10.49 -7.42 1.39
C GLY A 166 11.36 -8.48 0.70
N ARG A 167 12.65 -8.51 1.05
CA ARG A 167 13.62 -9.54 0.60
C ARG A 167 14.67 -9.75 1.70
N MET A 168 14.45 -10.69 2.60
CA MET A 168 15.32 -10.94 3.77
C MET A 168 16.77 -11.31 3.40
N ARG A 169 17.01 -11.83 2.19
CA ARG A 169 18.33 -12.16 1.66
C ARG A 169 19.17 -10.92 1.29
N VAL A 170 18.50 -9.80 0.98
CA VAL A 170 19.16 -8.55 0.54
C VAL A 170 19.85 -7.86 1.72
N ARG A 171 21.10 -7.47 1.50
CA ARG A 171 21.94 -6.81 2.50
C ARG A 171 22.48 -5.48 1.95
N ARG A 172 22.87 -4.58 2.84
CA ARG A 172 23.45 -3.28 2.47
C ARG A 172 24.64 -3.39 1.50
N LYS A 173 25.43 -4.48 1.60
CA LYS A 173 26.55 -4.75 0.68
C LYS A 173 26.14 -4.91 -0.78
N ASP A 174 24.91 -5.34 -1.05
CA ASP A 174 24.41 -5.57 -2.40
C ASP A 174 24.13 -4.24 -3.14
N PHE A 175 24.14 -3.11 -2.38
CA PHE A 175 24.02 -1.75 -2.89
C PHE A 175 25.37 -0.99 -2.98
N LEU A 176 26.50 -1.67 -2.85
CA LEU A 176 27.82 -1.04 -2.80
C LEU A 176 28.14 -0.19 -4.05
N ALA A 177 27.65 -0.56 -5.21
CA ALA A 177 27.82 0.24 -6.44
C ALA A 177 27.25 1.66 -6.26
N LEU A 178 26.02 1.77 -5.75
CA LEU A 178 25.37 3.04 -5.48
C LEU A 178 26.05 3.80 -4.33
N ILE A 179 26.38 3.11 -3.24
CA ILE A 179 27.01 3.72 -2.06
C ILE A 179 28.37 4.31 -2.43
N LYS A 180 29.20 3.57 -3.18
CA LYS A 180 30.54 4.06 -3.65
C LYS A 180 30.42 5.22 -4.63
N ALA A 181 29.31 5.33 -5.32
CA ALA A 181 29.01 6.45 -6.23
C ALA A 181 28.52 7.72 -5.49
N GLY A 182 28.36 7.68 -4.17
CA GLY A 182 27.86 8.80 -3.36
C GLY A 182 26.36 8.76 -3.07
N GLY A 183 25.64 7.72 -3.49
CA GLY A 183 24.24 7.54 -3.15
C GLY A 183 24.03 7.05 -1.72
N GLN A 184 22.92 7.45 -1.13
CA GLN A 184 22.53 7.07 0.23
C GLN A 184 21.56 5.88 0.17
N VAL A 185 21.81 4.84 0.98
CA VAL A 185 20.98 3.63 1.04
C VAL A 185 20.65 3.33 2.49
N GLU A 186 19.38 3.31 2.82
CA GLU A 186 18.88 2.99 4.15
C GLU A 186 17.82 1.89 4.12
N VAL A 187 17.66 1.22 5.27
CA VAL A 187 16.70 0.15 5.48
C VAL A 187 15.72 0.55 6.57
N PHE A 188 14.44 0.36 6.31
CA PHE A 188 13.38 0.60 7.28
C PHE A 188 13.54 -0.35 8.47
N LEU A 189 13.47 0.18 9.70
CA LEU A 189 13.75 -0.53 10.95
C LEU A 189 15.12 -1.22 10.94
N PRO A 190 16.23 -0.47 10.93
CA PRO A 190 17.57 -0.98 10.64
C PRO A 190 18.11 -1.98 11.69
N SER A 191 17.67 -1.88 12.95
CA SER A 191 18.04 -2.83 14.01
C SER A 191 17.30 -4.15 13.85
N VAL A 192 18.00 -5.29 13.98
CA VAL A 192 17.40 -6.62 13.96
C VAL A 192 16.34 -6.77 15.04
N LEU A 193 16.63 -6.30 16.26
CA LEU A 193 15.70 -6.33 17.38
C LEU A 193 14.43 -5.50 17.08
N ARG A 194 14.59 -4.28 16.57
CA ARG A 194 13.44 -3.45 16.15
C ARG A 194 12.66 -4.11 15.03
N SER A 195 13.34 -4.69 14.04
CA SER A 195 12.67 -5.41 12.95
C SER A 195 11.83 -6.58 13.45
N LEU A 196 12.28 -7.28 14.50
CA LEU A 196 11.51 -8.37 15.14
C LEU A 196 10.34 -7.84 15.98
N LEU A 197 10.57 -6.82 16.81
CA LEU A 197 9.53 -6.22 17.66
C LEU A 197 8.40 -5.57 16.83
N PHE A 198 8.76 -4.95 15.71
CA PHE A 198 7.80 -4.28 14.81
C PHE A 198 7.55 -5.07 13.53
N VAL A 199 7.65 -6.42 13.60
CA VAL A 199 7.49 -7.32 12.46
C VAL A 199 6.15 -7.14 11.74
N ASN A 200 5.13 -6.71 12.45
CA ASN A 200 3.78 -6.48 11.91
C ASN A 200 3.67 -5.22 11.05
N TYR A 201 4.51 -4.21 11.29
CA TYR A 201 4.43 -2.91 10.62
C TYR A 201 5.43 -2.84 9.47
N ARG A 202 4.92 -2.82 8.23
CA ARG A 202 5.75 -2.88 7.01
C ARG A 202 5.66 -1.58 6.23
N LEU A 203 6.80 -1.13 5.71
CA LEU A 203 6.87 -0.02 4.78
C LEU A 203 6.49 -0.52 3.38
N HIS A 204 5.17 -0.67 3.16
CA HIS A 204 4.67 -1.29 1.93
C HIS A 204 4.49 -0.30 0.78
N ARG A 205 4.86 0.95 0.95
CA ARG A 205 4.88 1.98 -0.10
C ARG A 205 5.86 1.62 -1.22
N LYS A 206 5.53 2.02 -2.45
CA LYS A 206 6.40 1.98 -3.62
C LYS A 206 6.34 3.37 -4.22
N LEU A 207 7.47 4.07 -4.20
CA LEU A 207 7.53 5.48 -4.55
C LEU A 207 8.88 5.81 -5.17
N VAL A 208 8.86 6.50 -6.30
CA VAL A 208 10.05 7.16 -6.85
C VAL A 208 9.67 8.61 -7.11
N VAL A 209 10.49 9.55 -6.65
CA VAL A 209 10.33 10.97 -6.97
C VAL A 209 11.62 11.47 -7.60
N ILE A 210 11.50 12.09 -8.77
CA ILE A 210 12.61 12.57 -9.60
C ILE A 210 12.53 14.07 -9.67
N ASP A 211 13.56 14.77 -9.23
CA ASP A 211 13.73 16.22 -9.22
C ASP A 211 12.58 17.02 -8.58
N GLY A 212 11.68 16.35 -7.82
CA GLY A 212 10.45 16.92 -7.30
C GLY A 212 9.38 17.22 -8.37
N LYS A 213 9.57 16.74 -9.61
CA LYS A 213 8.73 17.05 -10.78
C LYS A 213 7.96 15.84 -11.32
N VAL A 214 8.50 14.64 -11.17
CA VAL A 214 7.89 13.40 -11.65
C VAL A 214 7.87 12.40 -10.52
N ALA A 215 6.74 11.73 -10.33
CA ALA A 215 6.63 10.66 -9.34
C ALA A 215 6.02 9.39 -9.93
N TYR A 216 6.39 8.25 -9.35
CA TYR A 216 5.86 6.92 -9.66
C TYR A 216 5.36 6.27 -8.39
N THR A 217 4.15 5.72 -8.40
CA THR A 217 3.60 4.88 -7.32
C THR A 217 2.69 3.79 -7.90
N GLY A 218 2.29 2.81 -7.09
CA GLY A 218 1.44 1.70 -7.52
C GLY A 218 1.86 0.35 -6.93
N GLY A 219 1.42 -0.75 -7.54
CA GLY A 219 1.65 -2.10 -7.00
C GLY A 219 3.05 -2.67 -7.24
N ILE A 220 3.75 -2.23 -8.29
CA ILE A 220 4.96 -2.86 -8.84
C ILE A 220 6.20 -2.58 -7.98
N ASN A 221 6.82 -3.64 -7.45
CA ASN A 221 8.12 -3.57 -6.76
C ASN A 221 9.30 -3.76 -7.74
N VAL A 222 10.53 -3.83 -7.19
CA VAL A 222 11.76 -4.03 -7.96
C VAL A 222 12.28 -5.45 -7.75
N ALA A 223 11.76 -6.37 -8.55
CA ALA A 223 12.22 -7.76 -8.66
C ALA A 223 11.77 -8.36 -10.01
N ASP A 224 12.47 -9.37 -10.51
CA ASP A 224 12.22 -9.97 -11.83
C ASP A 224 10.85 -10.66 -11.94
N GLU A 225 10.25 -11.05 -10.81
CA GLU A 225 8.89 -11.61 -10.80
C GLU A 225 7.83 -10.59 -11.27
N TYR A 226 8.03 -9.27 -11.05
CA TYR A 226 7.14 -8.20 -11.54
C TYR A 226 7.26 -7.95 -13.05
N LEU A 227 8.22 -8.58 -13.69
CA LEU A 227 8.38 -8.65 -15.16
C LEU A 227 7.88 -9.99 -15.74
N GLY A 228 7.09 -10.74 -14.98
CA GLY A 228 6.59 -12.04 -15.42
C GLY A 228 7.62 -13.13 -15.52
N LYS A 229 8.85 -12.96 -14.99
CA LYS A 229 9.94 -13.95 -15.09
C LYS A 229 9.82 -15.12 -14.11
N ASN A 230 8.79 -15.14 -13.24
CA ASN A 230 8.53 -16.27 -12.35
C ASN A 230 7.51 -17.22 -12.99
N PRO A 231 7.92 -18.41 -13.50
CA PRO A 231 7.02 -19.30 -14.22
C PRO A 231 5.85 -19.85 -13.38
N LYS A 232 5.97 -19.80 -12.04
CA LYS A 232 4.90 -20.26 -11.12
C LYS A 232 3.78 -19.24 -10.94
N ARG A 233 3.99 -17.98 -11.38
CA ARG A 233 3.07 -16.85 -11.18
C ARG A 233 2.82 -16.05 -12.45
N THR A 234 3.23 -16.57 -13.58
CA THR A 234 3.04 -15.93 -14.90
C THR A 234 1.68 -16.34 -15.49
N PRO A 235 0.96 -15.42 -16.14
CA PRO A 235 1.29 -14.00 -16.29
C PRO A 235 1.17 -13.23 -14.96
N TRP A 236 2.06 -12.24 -14.79
CA TRP A 236 2.01 -11.29 -13.66
C TRP A 236 1.33 -10.02 -14.13
N ARG A 237 0.24 -9.63 -13.47
CA ARG A 237 -0.54 -8.44 -13.79
C ARG A 237 -0.50 -7.44 -12.66
N ASP A 238 0.01 -6.24 -12.90
CA ASP A 238 0.10 -5.18 -11.90
C ASP A 238 -0.11 -3.79 -12.54
N THR A 239 -0.31 -2.75 -11.72
CA THR A 239 -0.57 -1.39 -12.20
C THR A 239 0.24 -0.37 -11.39
N SER A 240 0.79 0.61 -12.07
CA SER A 240 1.41 1.80 -11.48
C SER A 240 0.92 3.06 -12.17
N VAL A 241 1.20 4.22 -11.59
CA VAL A 241 0.98 5.51 -12.20
C VAL A 241 2.26 6.33 -12.22
N ARG A 242 2.43 7.12 -13.26
CA ARG A 242 3.40 8.20 -13.38
C ARG A 242 2.67 9.53 -13.28
N ILE A 243 3.14 10.41 -12.41
CA ILE A 243 2.46 11.66 -12.04
C ILE A 243 3.40 12.83 -12.28
N ARG A 244 2.88 13.91 -12.88
CA ARG A 244 3.47 15.24 -12.98
C ARG A 244 2.47 16.25 -12.45
N GLY A 245 2.94 17.41 -12.01
CA GLY A 245 2.11 18.45 -11.41
C GLY A 245 2.20 18.49 -9.90
N SER A 246 1.31 19.27 -9.28
CA SER A 246 1.38 19.61 -7.85
C SER A 246 1.21 18.42 -6.90
N ALA A 247 0.57 17.33 -7.34
CA ALA A 247 0.46 16.10 -6.53
C ALA A 247 1.83 15.48 -6.20
N VAL A 248 2.87 15.75 -7.02
CA VAL A 248 4.23 15.25 -6.76
C VAL A 248 4.79 15.80 -5.45
N ALA A 249 4.44 17.04 -5.07
CA ALA A 249 4.88 17.62 -3.79
C ALA A 249 4.40 16.81 -2.59
N HIS A 250 3.16 16.25 -2.63
CA HIS A 250 2.64 15.40 -1.55
C HIS A 250 3.37 14.08 -1.46
N LEU A 251 3.71 13.48 -2.60
CA LEU A 251 4.52 12.27 -2.67
C LEU A 251 5.94 12.52 -2.16
N GLN A 252 6.52 13.69 -2.46
CA GLN A 252 7.82 14.10 -1.94
C GLN A 252 7.80 14.29 -0.41
N VAL A 253 6.75 14.93 0.15
CA VAL A 253 6.56 15.04 1.61
C VAL A 253 6.45 13.66 2.26
N GLN A 254 5.76 12.72 1.62
CA GLN A 254 5.66 11.37 2.14
C GLN A 254 7.02 10.65 2.15
N PHE A 255 7.78 10.73 1.05
CA PHE A 255 9.15 10.21 1.03
C PHE A 255 10.02 10.82 2.12
N MET A 256 9.95 12.15 2.28
CA MET A 256 10.70 12.89 3.29
C MET A 256 10.37 12.40 4.71
N ALA A 257 9.11 12.18 5.03
CA ALA A 257 8.69 11.66 6.34
C ALA A 257 9.26 10.27 6.62
N ASP A 258 9.19 9.36 5.63
CA ASP A 258 9.74 8.00 5.73
C ASP A 258 11.27 8.01 5.85
N TRP A 259 11.95 8.86 5.09
CA TRP A 259 13.41 9.01 5.11
C TRP A 259 13.93 9.57 6.44
N LEU A 260 13.35 10.68 6.91
CA LEU A 260 13.77 11.31 8.17
C LEU A 260 13.52 10.40 9.37
N PHE A 261 12.44 9.63 9.38
CA PHE A 261 12.19 8.63 10.41
C PHE A 261 13.34 7.61 10.51
N VAL A 262 13.90 7.20 9.38
CA VAL A 262 15.05 6.27 9.37
C VAL A 262 16.36 6.97 9.71
N CYS A 263 16.55 8.21 9.27
CA CYS A 263 17.72 9.01 9.63
C CYS A 263 17.82 9.22 11.15
N GLU A 264 16.70 9.50 11.83
CA GLU A 264 16.66 9.61 13.30
C GLU A 264 17.10 8.32 14.01
N GLN A 265 16.82 7.16 13.41
CA GLN A 265 17.29 5.88 13.96
C GLN A 265 18.75 5.60 13.69
N ASN A 266 19.34 6.28 12.71
CA ASN A 266 20.72 6.12 12.25
C ASN A 266 21.54 7.43 12.36
N LYS A 267 21.35 8.19 13.46
CA LYS A 267 22.02 9.50 13.70
C LYS A 267 23.55 9.47 13.55
N HIS A 268 24.18 8.32 13.74
CA HIS A 268 25.62 8.16 13.52
C HIS A 268 26.04 8.20 12.03
N ARG A 269 25.08 8.10 11.09
CA ARG A 269 25.32 8.14 9.64
C ARG A 269 24.73 9.37 8.96
N HIS A 270 23.79 10.03 9.62
CA HIS A 270 23.03 11.15 9.04
C HIS A 270 23.00 12.34 9.99
N ASP A 271 23.23 13.51 9.45
CA ASP A 271 22.79 14.76 10.04
C ASP A 271 21.33 14.99 9.63
N THR A 272 20.40 14.68 10.55
CA THR A 272 18.96 14.74 10.27
C THR A 272 18.53 16.16 9.92
N ALA A 273 19.11 17.20 10.52
CA ALA A 273 18.77 18.59 10.24
C ALA A 273 19.22 18.99 8.82
N GLN A 274 20.39 18.55 8.39
CA GLN A 274 20.88 18.79 7.03
C GLN A 274 20.00 18.05 6.01
N GLU A 275 19.65 16.78 6.25
CA GLU A 275 18.77 16.00 5.38
C GLU A 275 17.39 16.64 5.25
N GLU A 276 16.83 17.13 6.36
CA GLU A 276 15.55 17.85 6.37
C GLU A 276 15.63 19.11 5.51
N ALA A 277 16.64 19.95 5.71
CA ALA A 277 16.82 21.19 4.96
C ALA A 277 16.96 20.96 3.45
N GLU A 278 17.65 19.89 3.04
CA GLU A 278 17.78 19.51 1.64
C GLU A 278 16.46 19.02 1.04
N LEU A 279 15.73 18.18 1.75
CA LEU A 279 14.44 17.65 1.29
C LEU A 279 13.35 18.72 1.23
N ARG A 280 13.31 19.67 2.17
CA ARG A 280 12.39 20.83 2.15
C ARG A 280 12.53 21.63 0.85
N LYS A 281 13.77 21.86 0.38
CA LYS A 281 14.02 22.54 -0.90
C LYS A 281 13.41 21.80 -2.09
N GLN A 282 13.31 20.48 -2.05
CA GLN A 282 12.71 19.66 -3.10
C GLN A 282 11.18 19.73 -3.10
N VAL A 283 10.56 19.86 -1.92
CA VAL A 283 9.09 20.00 -1.79
C VAL A 283 8.58 21.35 -2.29
N LEU A 284 9.35 22.40 -2.08
CA LEU A 284 8.95 23.79 -2.37
C LEU A 284 9.33 24.23 -3.80
N LEU A 285 9.60 23.31 -4.72
CA LEU A 285 9.85 23.65 -6.12
C LEU A 285 8.62 24.35 -6.74
N PRO A 286 8.81 25.30 -7.66
CA PRO A 286 7.70 25.93 -8.34
C PRO A 286 6.88 24.89 -9.11
N ASP A 287 5.56 25.04 -9.04
CA ASP A 287 4.63 24.20 -9.77
C ASP A 287 4.76 24.50 -11.26
N GLU A 288 4.85 23.44 -12.05
CA GLU A 288 4.66 23.53 -13.49
C GLU A 288 3.28 22.94 -13.76
N ASP A 289 2.38 23.69 -14.39
CA ASP A 289 1.13 23.17 -14.89
C ASP A 289 1.43 22.00 -15.84
N ALA A 290 1.14 20.79 -15.39
CA ALA A 290 1.46 19.59 -16.17
C ALA A 290 0.24 19.06 -16.92
N GLY A 291 -0.97 19.43 -16.47
CA GLY A 291 -2.24 18.98 -17.03
C GLY A 291 -3.43 19.53 -16.25
N SER A 292 -4.58 18.87 -16.34
CA SER A 292 -5.84 19.29 -15.72
C SER A 292 -6.49 18.24 -14.82
N MET A 293 -5.81 17.11 -14.58
CA MET A 293 -6.39 16.02 -13.80
C MET A 293 -6.44 16.36 -12.30
N GLY A 294 -7.58 16.09 -11.68
CA GLY A 294 -7.76 16.20 -10.24
C GLY A 294 -7.12 15.01 -9.51
N VAL A 295 -6.25 15.29 -8.54
CA VAL A 295 -5.50 14.22 -7.83
C VAL A 295 -5.50 14.44 -6.33
N GLN A 296 -5.75 13.35 -5.58
CA GLN A 296 -5.46 13.23 -4.15
C GLN A 296 -4.41 12.15 -3.91
N VAL A 297 -3.46 12.44 -3.04
CA VAL A 297 -2.50 11.43 -2.54
C VAL A 297 -2.84 11.10 -1.10
N LEU A 298 -3.28 9.87 -0.87
CA LEU A 298 -3.65 9.36 0.43
C LEU A 298 -2.54 8.47 1.00
N SER A 299 -2.30 8.60 2.28
CA SER A 299 -1.38 7.75 3.03
C SER A 299 -2.11 7.13 4.20
N CYS A 300 -1.86 5.88 4.50
CA CYS A 300 -2.29 5.24 5.74
C CYS A 300 -1.16 4.44 6.37
N GLY A 301 -1.33 4.13 7.65
CA GLY A 301 -0.38 3.37 8.44
C GLY A 301 -0.35 3.81 9.89
N PRO A 302 0.61 3.31 10.68
CA PRO A 302 0.81 3.70 12.06
C PRO A 302 1.06 5.21 12.29
N ASP A 303 1.40 5.92 11.22
CA ASP A 303 1.69 7.36 11.18
C ASP A 303 0.43 8.23 10.95
N THR A 304 -0.73 7.61 10.72
CA THR A 304 -2.00 8.32 10.50
C THR A 304 -2.99 8.07 11.65
N GLU A 305 -3.88 9.04 11.89
CA GLU A 305 -4.90 8.93 12.94
C GLU A 305 -6.07 8.06 12.50
N LEU A 306 -6.43 8.16 11.22
CA LEU A 306 -7.56 7.49 10.63
C LEU A 306 -7.11 6.66 9.42
N PRO A 307 -7.83 5.61 9.05
CA PRO A 307 -7.56 4.78 7.88
C PRO A 307 -8.04 5.47 6.58
N TYR A 308 -7.42 6.59 6.22
CA TYR A 308 -7.88 7.47 5.14
C TYR A 308 -8.10 6.76 3.80
N ILE A 309 -7.26 5.78 3.43
CA ILE A 309 -7.45 5.00 2.19
C ILE A 309 -8.74 4.19 2.26
N ARG A 310 -8.99 3.48 3.39
CA ARG A 310 -10.20 2.70 3.60
C ARG A 310 -11.45 3.58 3.55
N ASP A 311 -11.42 4.70 4.26
CA ASP A 311 -12.56 5.60 4.36
C ASP A 311 -12.88 6.24 3.01
N THR A 312 -11.84 6.57 2.22
CA THR A 312 -12.02 7.02 0.84
C THR A 312 -12.63 5.93 -0.04
N TYR A 313 -12.17 4.68 0.07
CA TYR A 313 -12.77 3.57 -0.69
C TYR A 313 -14.24 3.33 -0.30
N LEU A 314 -14.58 3.38 0.99
CA LEU A 314 -15.98 3.34 1.43
C LEU A 314 -16.82 4.45 0.79
N LYS A 315 -16.26 5.66 0.71
CA LYS A 315 -16.93 6.80 0.08
C LYS A 315 -17.14 6.57 -1.42
N LEU A 316 -16.09 6.15 -2.14
CA LEU A 316 -16.18 5.85 -3.58
C LEU A 316 -17.21 4.75 -3.87
N ILE A 317 -17.22 3.68 -3.07
CA ILE A 317 -18.22 2.60 -3.19
C ILE A 317 -19.65 3.15 -2.96
N SER A 318 -19.84 4.00 -1.94
CA SER A 318 -21.16 4.57 -1.61
C SER A 318 -21.69 5.55 -2.67
N GLU A 319 -20.82 6.09 -3.51
CA GLU A 319 -21.16 7.07 -4.55
C GLU A 319 -21.33 6.46 -5.93
N ALA A 320 -20.85 5.25 -6.15
CA ALA A 320 -20.99 4.53 -7.40
C ALA A 320 -22.47 4.38 -7.79
N LYS A 321 -22.80 4.61 -9.07
CA LYS A 321 -24.17 4.59 -9.61
C LYS A 321 -24.34 3.57 -10.73
N GLU A 322 -23.32 3.40 -11.57
CA GLU A 322 -23.39 2.57 -12.78
C GLU A 322 -22.54 1.31 -12.60
N TYR A 323 -21.26 1.47 -12.25
CA TYR A 323 -20.36 0.35 -12.04
C TYR A 323 -19.25 0.66 -11.04
N LEU A 324 -18.71 -0.41 -10.47
CA LEU A 324 -17.55 -0.40 -9.57
C LEU A 324 -16.68 -1.60 -9.86
N PHE A 325 -15.45 -1.39 -10.37
CA PHE A 325 -14.50 -2.46 -10.67
C PHE A 325 -13.27 -2.37 -9.77
N ILE A 326 -12.90 -3.51 -9.18
CA ILE A 326 -11.79 -3.60 -8.21
C ILE A 326 -10.82 -4.70 -8.64
N GLN A 327 -9.51 -4.39 -8.64
CA GLN A 327 -8.45 -5.40 -8.73
C GLN A 327 -7.67 -5.44 -7.43
N THR A 328 -7.46 -6.62 -6.88
CA THR A 328 -6.66 -6.79 -5.66
C THR A 328 -6.07 -8.19 -5.56
N PRO A 329 -4.82 -8.34 -5.07
CA PRO A 329 -4.28 -9.67 -4.80
C PRO A 329 -4.94 -10.35 -3.60
N TYR A 330 -5.50 -9.58 -2.66
CA TYR A 330 -6.11 -10.08 -1.43
C TYR A 330 -7.44 -9.38 -1.16
N LEU A 331 -8.50 -10.16 -0.96
CA LEU A 331 -9.85 -9.67 -0.65
C LEU A 331 -10.21 -10.05 0.79
N ILE A 332 -9.71 -9.27 1.76
CA ILE A 332 -9.94 -9.47 3.20
C ILE A 332 -10.24 -8.11 3.87
N PRO A 333 -11.23 -7.36 3.39
CA PRO A 333 -11.40 -5.93 3.74
C PRO A 333 -12.10 -5.68 5.08
N GLY A 334 -12.63 -6.73 5.72
CA GLY A 334 -13.51 -6.63 6.88
C GLY A 334 -14.97 -6.35 6.51
N ASP A 335 -15.86 -6.59 7.49
CA ASP A 335 -17.32 -6.67 7.27
C ASP A 335 -17.91 -5.39 6.66
N THR A 336 -17.48 -4.21 7.12
CA THR A 336 -18.02 -2.92 6.61
C THR A 336 -17.85 -2.76 5.09
N LEU A 337 -16.67 -3.09 4.55
CA LEU A 337 -16.42 -2.98 3.11
C LEU A 337 -17.15 -4.08 2.34
N LEU A 338 -17.23 -5.30 2.88
CA LEU A 338 -18.01 -6.38 2.28
C LEU A 338 -19.49 -6.02 2.21
N ASP A 339 -20.07 -5.47 3.28
CA ASP A 339 -21.45 -5.01 3.30
C ASP A 339 -21.69 -3.87 2.31
N MET A 340 -20.78 -2.90 2.21
CA MET A 340 -20.91 -1.80 1.26
C MET A 340 -20.87 -2.27 -0.20
N LEU A 341 -20.01 -3.23 -0.53
CA LEU A 341 -19.96 -3.84 -1.88
C LEU A 341 -21.28 -4.56 -2.20
N ARG A 342 -21.81 -5.34 -1.25
CA ARG A 342 -23.10 -6.02 -1.37
C ARG A 342 -24.25 -5.03 -1.54
N ILE A 343 -24.27 -3.94 -0.76
CA ILE A 343 -25.29 -2.90 -0.82
C ILE A 343 -25.24 -2.18 -2.17
N ALA A 344 -24.05 -1.84 -2.66
CA ALA A 344 -23.89 -1.22 -3.97
C ALA A 344 -24.46 -2.11 -5.09
N ASP A 345 -24.12 -3.40 -5.11
CA ASP A 345 -24.63 -4.36 -6.08
C ASP A 345 -26.16 -4.50 -5.99
N ASN A 346 -26.72 -4.69 -4.79
CA ASN A 346 -28.16 -4.76 -4.56
C ASN A 346 -28.90 -3.44 -4.92
N SER A 347 -28.18 -2.33 -5.03
CA SER A 347 -28.71 -1.04 -5.47
C SER A 347 -28.64 -0.84 -6.99
N GLY A 348 -28.19 -1.86 -7.73
CA GLY A 348 -28.12 -1.86 -9.19
C GLY A 348 -26.77 -1.43 -9.78
N VAL A 349 -25.73 -1.26 -8.95
CA VAL A 349 -24.36 -0.99 -9.43
C VAL A 349 -23.73 -2.30 -9.91
N ASP A 350 -23.15 -2.33 -11.12
CA ASP A 350 -22.37 -3.51 -11.60
C ASP A 350 -21.06 -3.62 -10.84
N VAL A 351 -21.03 -4.43 -9.79
CA VAL A 351 -19.82 -4.62 -8.95
C VAL A 351 -19.03 -5.82 -9.43
N ARG A 352 -17.79 -5.58 -9.91
CA ARG A 352 -16.88 -6.64 -10.36
C ARG A 352 -15.55 -6.60 -9.63
N ILE A 353 -15.07 -7.76 -9.23
CA ILE A 353 -13.79 -7.90 -8.49
C ILE A 353 -12.91 -8.91 -9.20
N LEU A 354 -11.67 -8.53 -9.52
CA LEU A 354 -10.67 -9.42 -10.11
C LEU A 354 -9.61 -9.75 -9.07
N ILE A 355 -9.43 -11.05 -8.80
CA ILE A 355 -8.45 -11.62 -7.87
C ILE A 355 -7.51 -12.59 -8.59
N PRO A 356 -6.36 -12.97 -8.02
CA PRO A 356 -5.47 -13.96 -8.62
C PRO A 356 -6.13 -15.35 -8.72
N GLY A 357 -5.89 -16.09 -9.81
CA GLY A 357 -6.19 -17.51 -9.89
C GLY A 357 -5.07 -18.40 -9.34
N ILE A 358 -3.85 -17.87 -9.26
CA ILE A 358 -2.67 -18.56 -8.72
C ILE A 358 -2.29 -17.93 -7.37
N PRO A 359 -2.20 -18.67 -6.26
CA PRO A 359 -1.83 -18.11 -4.97
C PRO A 359 -0.33 -17.83 -4.86
N ASP A 360 0.05 -16.70 -4.24
CA ASP A 360 1.41 -16.49 -3.71
C ASP A 360 1.57 -17.11 -2.32
N LYS A 361 0.54 -16.96 -1.48
CA LYS A 361 0.42 -17.53 -0.13
C LYS A 361 -0.91 -18.26 -0.01
N LYS A 362 -0.85 -19.58 0.11
CA LYS A 362 -2.06 -20.44 0.13
C LYS A 362 -3.08 -20.01 1.19
N PHE A 363 -2.63 -19.62 2.39
CA PHE A 363 -3.52 -19.24 3.49
C PHE A 363 -4.28 -17.93 3.19
N VAL A 364 -3.61 -16.91 2.61
CA VAL A 364 -4.26 -15.66 2.22
C VAL A 364 -5.26 -15.90 1.08
N TYR A 365 -4.92 -16.77 0.14
CA TYR A 365 -5.81 -17.15 -0.95
C TYR A 365 -7.10 -17.81 -0.44
N TYR A 366 -7.00 -18.74 0.53
CA TYR A 366 -8.20 -19.35 1.13
C TYR A 366 -9.04 -18.35 1.92
N ALA A 367 -8.41 -17.42 2.63
CA ALA A 367 -9.12 -16.32 3.28
C ALA A 367 -9.82 -15.41 2.25
N THR A 368 -9.17 -15.09 1.13
CA THR A 368 -9.76 -14.33 0.02
C THR A 368 -11.00 -15.04 -0.54
N LEU A 369 -10.91 -16.33 -0.84
CA LEU A 369 -12.04 -17.11 -1.34
C LEU A 369 -13.19 -17.19 -0.33
N ALA A 370 -12.88 -17.31 0.96
CA ALA A 370 -13.88 -17.34 2.02
C ALA A 370 -14.64 -15.99 2.14
N ASN A 371 -13.97 -14.85 1.92
CA ASN A 371 -14.60 -13.54 1.88
C ASN A 371 -15.34 -13.28 0.55
N ALA A 372 -14.93 -13.92 -0.54
CA ALA A 372 -15.63 -13.86 -1.83
C ALA A 372 -17.01 -14.54 -1.79
N ASN A 373 -17.13 -15.67 -1.08
CA ASN A 373 -18.35 -16.48 -1.06
C ASN A 373 -19.62 -15.71 -0.66
N PRO A 374 -19.67 -14.89 0.42
CA PRO A 374 -20.86 -14.10 0.75
C PRO A 374 -21.19 -13.04 -0.31
N LEU A 375 -20.19 -12.46 -0.98
CA LEU A 375 -20.40 -11.49 -2.06
C LEU A 375 -21.02 -12.17 -3.28
N LEU A 376 -20.47 -13.32 -3.71
CA LEU A 376 -20.98 -14.13 -4.82
C LEU A 376 -22.45 -14.52 -4.64
N ARG A 377 -22.85 -14.94 -3.42
CA ARG A 377 -24.24 -15.30 -3.10
C ARG A 377 -25.21 -14.13 -3.19
N ASN A 378 -24.71 -12.91 -3.13
CA ASN A 378 -25.52 -11.68 -3.17
C ASN A 378 -25.40 -10.91 -4.49
N GLY A 379 -24.85 -11.51 -5.55
CA GLY A 379 -24.85 -10.94 -6.90
C GLY A 379 -23.53 -10.35 -7.38
N VAL A 380 -22.62 -9.96 -6.47
CA VAL A 380 -21.32 -9.40 -6.84
C VAL A 380 -20.52 -10.38 -7.70
N ARG A 381 -20.06 -9.92 -8.85
CA ARG A 381 -19.31 -10.74 -9.81
C ARG A 381 -17.84 -10.77 -9.48
N ILE A 382 -17.29 -11.95 -9.23
CA ILE A 382 -15.88 -12.13 -8.88
C ILE A 382 -15.21 -13.03 -9.90
N TYR A 383 -14.04 -12.59 -10.37
CA TYR A 383 -13.25 -13.25 -11.40
C TYR A 383 -11.88 -13.66 -10.87
N THR A 384 -11.40 -14.81 -11.29
CA THR A 384 -10.02 -15.28 -11.06
C THR A 384 -9.22 -15.18 -12.34
N HIS A 385 -8.18 -14.37 -12.34
CA HIS A 385 -7.27 -14.24 -13.46
C HIS A 385 -6.40 -15.49 -13.64
N LYS A 386 -6.07 -15.89 -14.86
CA LYS A 386 -5.25 -17.08 -15.15
C LYS A 386 -3.84 -17.05 -14.53
N GLY A 387 -3.34 -15.86 -14.18
CA GLY A 387 -2.04 -15.63 -13.52
C GLY A 387 -2.20 -14.96 -12.17
N PHE A 388 -1.13 -14.28 -11.72
CA PHE A 388 -1.13 -13.55 -10.46
C PHE A 388 -1.45 -12.06 -10.68
N VAL A 389 -2.62 -11.62 -10.25
CA VAL A 389 -2.99 -10.20 -10.20
C VAL A 389 -2.43 -9.59 -8.93
N HIS A 390 -1.54 -8.61 -9.08
CA HIS A 390 -1.00 -7.82 -7.97
C HIS A 390 -1.39 -6.34 -8.07
N ALA A 391 -2.20 -5.95 -9.04
CA ALA A 391 -2.78 -4.62 -9.15
C ALA A 391 -3.66 -4.28 -7.94
N LYS A 392 -3.67 -3.03 -7.52
CA LYS A 392 -4.54 -2.48 -6.49
C LYS A 392 -5.20 -1.26 -7.07
N THR A 393 -6.32 -1.51 -7.74
CA THR A 393 -7.08 -0.49 -8.45
C THR A 393 -8.56 -0.54 -8.07
N LEU A 394 -9.18 0.63 -8.09
CA LEU A 394 -10.62 0.80 -8.00
C LEU A 394 -11.03 1.84 -9.03
N VAL A 395 -12.04 1.58 -9.82
CA VAL A 395 -12.61 2.54 -10.77
C VAL A 395 -14.12 2.53 -10.68
N ALA A 396 -14.74 3.72 -10.76
CA ALA A 396 -16.19 3.88 -10.68
C ALA A 396 -16.70 4.91 -11.72
N ASP A 397 -17.75 4.54 -12.44
CA ASP A 397 -18.64 5.40 -13.24
C ASP A 397 -17.93 6.30 -14.27
N ASP A 398 -16.79 5.92 -14.81
CA ASP A 398 -15.93 6.76 -15.67
C ASP A 398 -15.57 8.14 -15.04
N LYS A 399 -15.60 8.26 -13.70
CA LYS A 399 -15.40 9.55 -13.01
C LYS A 399 -14.17 9.59 -12.13
N VAL A 400 -13.87 8.48 -11.49
CA VAL A 400 -12.83 8.40 -10.48
C VAL A 400 -12.15 7.05 -10.49
N SER A 401 -10.84 7.06 -10.31
CA SER A 401 -10.04 5.86 -10.13
C SER A 401 -9.08 6.00 -8.96
N ALA A 402 -8.79 4.91 -8.29
CA ALA A 402 -7.72 4.81 -7.31
C ALA A 402 -6.69 3.77 -7.76
N VAL A 403 -5.42 4.15 -7.76
CA VAL A 403 -4.28 3.26 -8.01
C VAL A 403 -3.28 3.43 -6.88
N GLY A 404 -2.86 2.33 -6.26
CA GLY A 404 -1.98 2.47 -5.10
C GLY A 404 -1.21 1.21 -4.72
N THR A 405 -0.69 1.25 -3.49
CA THR A 405 0.08 0.15 -2.90
C THR A 405 -0.77 -0.73 -2.00
N ALA A 406 -1.93 -0.22 -1.53
CA ALA A 406 -2.80 -0.86 -0.56
C ALA A 406 -3.63 -1.98 -1.18
N ASN A 407 -3.48 -3.21 -0.69
CA ASN A 407 -4.39 -4.29 -1.02
C ASN A 407 -5.79 -4.01 -0.41
N PHE A 408 -6.79 -4.71 -0.89
CA PHE A 408 -8.15 -4.63 -0.32
C PHE A 408 -8.26 -5.56 0.90
N ASP A 409 -7.41 -5.28 1.91
CA ASP A 409 -7.32 -6.05 3.16
C ASP A 409 -7.14 -5.15 4.40
N ASN A 410 -7.50 -5.68 5.57
CA ASN A 410 -7.44 -4.95 6.84
C ASN A 410 -6.01 -4.51 7.20
N ARG A 411 -5.02 -5.30 6.80
CA ARG A 411 -3.62 -5.05 7.07
C ARG A 411 -3.11 -3.82 6.32
N SER A 412 -3.44 -3.73 5.04
CA SER A 412 -3.12 -2.57 4.20
C SER A 412 -3.86 -1.31 4.65
N PHE A 413 -5.08 -1.45 5.15
CA PHE A 413 -5.86 -0.28 5.58
C PHE A 413 -5.49 0.28 6.95
N ARG A 414 -4.81 -0.49 7.83
CA ARG A 414 -4.60 -0.09 9.24
C ARG A 414 -3.19 -0.26 9.77
N ILE A 415 -2.41 -1.19 9.22
CA ILE A 415 -1.16 -1.67 9.82
C ILE A 415 0.06 -1.31 8.98
N ASN A 416 0.00 -1.54 7.68
CA ASN A 416 1.09 -1.22 6.77
C ASN A 416 1.13 0.28 6.48
N TYR A 417 2.33 0.77 6.20
CA TYR A 417 2.50 2.09 5.58
C TYR A 417 2.20 1.98 4.08
N GLU A 418 1.10 2.57 3.63
CA GLU A 418 0.60 2.47 2.26
C GLU A 418 0.41 3.86 1.63
N LEU A 419 0.26 3.86 0.30
CA LEU A 419 -0.11 5.02 -0.52
C LEU A 419 -1.25 4.64 -1.47
N ALA A 420 -2.15 5.57 -1.73
CA ALA A 420 -3.11 5.50 -2.82
C ALA A 420 -3.21 6.87 -3.51
N THR A 421 -3.23 6.85 -4.83
CA THR A 421 -3.49 8.01 -5.67
C THR A 421 -4.93 7.89 -6.19
N VAL A 422 -5.77 8.85 -5.82
CA VAL A 422 -7.15 8.94 -6.33
C VAL A 422 -7.16 10.01 -7.41
N VAL A 423 -7.55 9.62 -8.62
CA VAL A 423 -7.59 10.47 -9.80
C VAL A 423 -9.03 10.73 -10.17
N HIS A 424 -9.42 12.01 -10.22
CA HIS A 424 -10.73 12.50 -10.62
C HIS A 424 -10.61 13.06 -12.04
N ASP A 425 -10.71 12.17 -13.01
CA ASP A 425 -10.60 12.48 -14.44
C ASP A 425 -11.30 11.40 -15.24
N GLU A 426 -12.12 11.80 -16.22
CA GLU A 426 -12.96 10.91 -16.99
C GLU A 426 -12.14 10.01 -17.92
N GLU A 427 -11.17 10.57 -18.65
CA GLU A 427 -10.37 9.81 -19.60
C GLU A 427 -9.44 8.80 -18.87
N PHE A 428 -8.89 9.20 -17.74
CA PHE A 428 -8.11 8.30 -16.90
C PHE A 428 -8.98 7.17 -16.31
N ALA A 429 -10.21 7.48 -15.87
CA ALA A 429 -11.14 6.48 -15.36
C ALA A 429 -11.56 5.49 -16.45
N LYS A 430 -11.84 5.97 -17.66
CA LYS A 430 -12.11 5.10 -18.83
C LYS A 430 -10.93 4.19 -19.14
N ALA A 431 -9.69 4.71 -19.12
CA ALA A 431 -8.49 3.89 -19.34
C ALA A 431 -8.35 2.78 -18.27
N CYS A 432 -8.64 3.08 -17.00
CA CYS A 432 -8.66 2.09 -15.93
C CYS A 432 -9.76 1.04 -16.13
N ARG A 433 -10.99 1.46 -16.49
CA ARG A 433 -12.10 0.55 -16.81
C ARG A 433 -11.75 -0.38 -17.97
N ASP A 434 -11.28 0.17 -19.07
CA ASP A 434 -10.98 -0.60 -20.27
C ASP A 434 -9.83 -1.60 -20.00
N THR A 435 -8.85 -1.20 -19.20
CA THR A 435 -7.80 -2.11 -18.72
C THR A 435 -8.40 -3.25 -17.89
N PHE A 436 -9.31 -2.96 -16.95
CA PHE A 436 -10.00 -3.98 -16.16
C PHE A 436 -10.78 -4.96 -17.04
N LEU A 437 -11.55 -4.44 -18.00
CA LEU A 437 -12.35 -5.27 -18.93
C LEU A 437 -11.45 -6.17 -19.81
N LYS A 438 -10.32 -5.64 -20.27
CA LYS A 438 -9.32 -6.43 -20.99
C LYS A 438 -8.72 -7.54 -20.11
N ASP A 439 -8.44 -7.27 -18.85
CA ASP A 439 -7.92 -8.28 -17.91
C ASP A 439 -8.94 -9.41 -17.65
N LEU A 440 -10.26 -9.14 -17.82
CA LEU A 440 -11.31 -10.16 -17.72
C LEU A 440 -11.28 -11.17 -18.88
N GLU A 441 -10.71 -10.84 -20.05
CA GLU A 441 -10.56 -11.79 -21.17
C GLU A 441 -9.68 -12.97 -20.77
N ASP A 442 -8.76 -12.75 -19.80
CA ASP A 442 -7.85 -13.75 -19.26
C ASP A 442 -8.31 -14.28 -17.87
N ALA A 443 -9.59 -14.13 -17.55
CA ALA A 443 -10.14 -14.49 -16.26
C ALA A 443 -11.36 -15.43 -16.37
N THR A 444 -11.61 -16.16 -15.29
CA THR A 444 -12.79 -17.02 -15.16
C THR A 444 -13.68 -16.50 -14.04
N GLU A 445 -14.96 -16.34 -14.32
CA GLU A 445 -15.95 -15.93 -13.33
C GLU A 445 -16.21 -17.05 -12.31
N LEU A 446 -16.22 -16.71 -11.02
CA LEU A 446 -16.57 -17.63 -9.96
C LEU A 446 -18.09 -17.77 -9.88
N LEU A 447 -18.57 -19.00 -9.77
CA LEU A 447 -20.02 -19.25 -9.69
C LEU A 447 -20.57 -18.90 -8.31
N PRO A 448 -21.82 -18.38 -8.21
CA PRO A 448 -22.47 -18.03 -6.94
C PRO A 448 -22.57 -19.19 -5.95
N ASP A 449 -22.72 -20.41 -6.43
CA ASP A 449 -22.83 -21.64 -5.64
C ASP A 449 -21.51 -22.43 -5.52
N ARG A 450 -20.38 -21.78 -5.80
CA ARG A 450 -19.03 -22.36 -5.70
C ARG A 450 -18.85 -23.21 -4.44
N GLU A 451 -19.37 -22.73 -3.29
CA GLU A 451 -19.27 -23.45 -2.01
C GLU A 451 -19.94 -24.82 -2.03
N LYS A 452 -20.96 -25.03 -2.86
CA LYS A 452 -21.65 -26.34 -2.96
C LYS A 452 -20.80 -27.37 -3.70
N GLY A 453 -19.95 -26.89 -4.64
CA GLY A 453 -19.04 -27.75 -5.42
C GLY A 453 -17.74 -28.13 -4.73
N ILE A 454 -17.36 -27.47 -3.62
CA ILE A 454 -16.13 -27.79 -2.88
C ILE A 454 -16.35 -28.85 -1.80
N GLY A 455 -15.39 -29.79 -1.66
CA GLY A 455 -15.45 -30.86 -0.68
C GLY A 455 -15.38 -30.34 0.77
N PHE A 456 -15.84 -31.16 1.72
CA PHE A 456 -15.92 -30.86 3.15
C PHE A 456 -14.61 -30.30 3.75
N PHE A 457 -13.47 -30.91 3.47
CA PHE A 457 -12.16 -30.46 3.97
C PHE A 457 -11.77 -29.07 3.42
N SER A 458 -12.16 -28.73 2.19
CA SER A 458 -11.91 -27.41 1.62
C SER A 458 -12.76 -26.34 2.30
N ARG A 459 -14.01 -26.65 2.67
CA ARG A 459 -14.88 -25.75 3.45
C ARG A 459 -14.31 -25.47 4.83
N ILE A 460 -13.85 -26.53 5.53
CA ILE A 460 -13.19 -26.37 6.85
C ILE A 460 -11.97 -25.48 6.72
N ARG A 461 -11.13 -25.70 5.70
CA ARG A 461 -9.91 -24.92 5.45
C ARG A 461 -10.23 -23.45 5.19
N GLU A 462 -11.17 -23.14 4.31
CA GLU A 462 -11.61 -21.76 4.03
C GLU A 462 -12.20 -21.12 5.28
N GLY A 463 -13.05 -21.82 6.03
CA GLY A 463 -13.63 -21.36 7.29
C GLY A 463 -12.58 -21.05 8.35
N PHE A 464 -11.56 -21.92 8.50
CA PHE A 464 -10.45 -21.69 9.41
C PHE A 464 -9.67 -20.42 9.05
N TRP A 465 -9.28 -20.25 7.78
CA TRP A 465 -8.53 -19.07 7.35
C TRP A 465 -9.37 -17.78 7.37
N ARG A 466 -10.69 -17.88 7.26
CA ARG A 466 -11.60 -16.75 7.49
C ARG A 466 -11.54 -16.29 8.96
N LEU A 467 -11.52 -17.20 9.93
CA LEU A 467 -11.39 -16.85 11.34
C LEU A 467 -10.06 -16.13 11.64
N VAL A 468 -8.99 -16.54 10.97
CA VAL A 468 -7.66 -15.91 11.12
C VAL A 468 -7.53 -14.64 10.28
N GLY A 469 -8.44 -14.41 9.31
CA GLY A 469 -8.46 -13.26 8.41
C GLY A 469 -8.24 -11.89 9.07
N PRO A 470 -8.88 -11.57 10.22
CA PRO A 470 -8.66 -10.31 10.92
C PRO A 470 -7.22 -10.09 11.41
N LEU A 471 -6.42 -11.16 11.49
CA LEU A 471 -4.99 -11.12 11.88
C LEU A 471 -4.05 -11.08 10.66
N LEU A 472 -4.59 -11.33 9.46
CA LEU A 472 -3.91 -11.31 8.17
C LEU A 472 -4.08 -9.93 7.52
#